data_f8bebdc7bb45068de7e59d726738a198
#
_entry.id   f8bebdc7bb45068de7e59d726738a198
#
_cell.length_a   1.000
_cell.length_b   1.000
_cell.length_c   1.000
_cell.angle_alpha   90.00
_cell.angle_beta   90.00
_cell.angle_gamma   90.00
#
_symmetry.space_group_name_H-M   'P 1'
#
loop_
_entity.id
_entity.type
_entity.pdbx_description
1 polymer ?
#
loop_
_entity_poly.entity_id
_entity_poly.type
_entity_poly.pdbx_seq_one_letter_code
_entity_poly.pdbx_strand_id
1 'polypeptide(L)'
;MNLQVNANLALELPPDLACQTSDPEKKTDRRVEFAAQFIPAGARVFDLSEGTALQALLPNGCSYRGIDRPLAAFFRDLKSGDFPTRAATDCDVIVMLGVLERTTDIENLFTHLRFCRHDIILSYCATDLTKGVDRAALGFANHLSFYELARLFDRYGFRIECTTPIDETQVLMRLKASEWLSAPATSSVAVISADDAGHFGARLGRQMVNALLPGEAVVHHLTLRTLGEARGDYDLVVLGTGNGLFPTLLGEEVLEIVSHAKAAIGIFGTHSRELIARPAFDRLIDRLDTWFARYEDDVLMYGRGRRNVVHIGDWLIDQFPLARAINDEPLMISDDVGQEFALDRAIGTIQQHKQVYSTLPTALLCALTSAELAAYAEPQRSVAGGQFRSMLIDIFGRAFPEQKFFMIDRDAVTRYKARVHRNVGKVGTRIGAILRDIAVAA
;
A
#
# COMPACT_ATOMS: atom_id res chain seq x y z
N MET A 1 -7.53 19.97 7.67
CA MET A 1 -8.21 20.33 6.41
C MET A 1 -9.11 19.17 6.06
N ASN A 2 -10.43 19.33 6.24
CA ASN A 2 -11.40 18.24 6.07
C ASN A 2 -11.56 17.94 4.58
N LEU A 3 -11.03 16.84 4.11
CA LEU A 3 -11.50 16.21 2.88
C LEU A 3 -12.83 15.50 3.22
N GLN A 4 -13.91 16.27 3.20
CA GLN A 4 -15.21 15.70 2.91
C GLN A 4 -15.12 15.14 1.49
N VAL A 5 -14.99 13.83 1.37
CA VAL A 5 -15.37 13.14 0.15
C VAL A 5 -16.86 13.42 0.02
N ASN A 6 -17.21 14.34 -0.86
CA ASN A 6 -18.60 14.60 -1.22
C ASN A 6 -19.16 13.31 -1.81
N ALA A 7 -19.90 12.56 -1.01
CA ALA A 7 -20.65 11.38 -1.41
C ALA A 7 -21.81 11.70 -2.38
N ASN A 8 -21.90 12.93 -2.85
CA ASN A 8 -22.90 13.43 -3.78
C ASN A 8 -22.33 13.83 -5.15
N LEU A 9 -21.31 13.13 -5.63
CA LEU A 9 -21.07 13.09 -7.07
C LEU A 9 -22.08 12.14 -7.71
N ALA A 10 -23.37 12.56 -7.70
CA ALA A 10 -24.29 12.15 -8.73
C ALA A 10 -23.72 12.71 -10.03
N LEU A 11 -23.13 11.83 -10.84
CA LEU A 11 -22.72 12.13 -12.21
C LEU A 11 -24.00 12.42 -12.99
N GLU A 12 -24.45 13.69 -13.00
CA GLU A 12 -25.40 14.18 -13.98
C GLU A 12 -24.69 14.17 -15.33
N LEU A 13 -24.96 13.15 -16.12
CA LEU A 13 -24.58 13.10 -17.52
C LEU A 13 -25.35 14.24 -18.27
N PRO A 14 -24.64 15.04 -19.07
CA PRO A 14 -25.32 16.01 -19.92
C PRO A 14 -26.31 15.28 -20.85
N PRO A 15 -27.53 15.83 -21.05
CA PRO A 15 -28.61 15.12 -21.76
C PRO A 15 -28.42 14.92 -23.26
N ASP A 16 -27.32 15.36 -23.87
CA ASP A 16 -27.14 15.38 -25.32
C ASP A 16 -26.24 14.29 -25.91
N LEU A 17 -25.94 13.23 -25.17
CA LEU A 17 -25.18 12.08 -25.71
C LEU A 17 -26.13 10.92 -26.14
N ALA A 18 -27.16 11.25 -26.88
CA ALA A 18 -27.95 10.26 -27.59
C ALA A 18 -27.12 9.64 -28.74
N CYS A 19 -27.01 8.33 -28.68
CA CYS A 19 -26.38 7.41 -29.60
C CYS A 19 -26.51 7.84 -31.08
N GLN A 20 -25.46 8.39 -31.67
CA GLN A 20 -25.28 8.41 -33.12
C GLN A 20 -24.60 7.11 -33.52
N THR A 21 -25.37 6.26 -34.22
CA THR A 21 -24.84 5.07 -34.90
C THR A 21 -23.90 5.52 -36.01
N SER A 22 -22.61 5.42 -35.79
CA SER A 22 -21.55 5.72 -36.75
C SER A 22 -20.80 4.43 -37.13
N ASP A 23 -20.43 4.43 -38.40
CA ASP A 23 -19.69 3.44 -39.17
C ASP A 23 -18.62 2.66 -38.37
N PRO A 24 -18.58 1.30 -38.41
CA PRO A 24 -17.67 0.50 -37.59
C PRO A 24 -16.18 0.67 -37.92
N GLU A 25 -15.81 1.27 -39.04
CA GLU A 25 -14.41 1.39 -39.48
C GLU A 25 -13.64 2.62 -38.97
N LYS A 26 -14.27 3.54 -38.20
CA LYS A 26 -13.63 4.75 -37.66
C LYS A 26 -13.99 5.06 -36.21
N LYS A 27 -14.15 4.10 -35.37
CA LYS A 27 -14.25 4.39 -33.93
C LYS A 27 -12.84 4.69 -33.40
N THR A 28 -12.43 5.95 -33.48
CA THR A 28 -11.33 6.45 -32.66
C THR A 28 -11.64 6.06 -31.21
N ASP A 29 -10.72 5.39 -30.56
CA ASP A 29 -10.91 4.97 -29.17
C ASP A 29 -11.08 6.23 -28.30
N ARG A 30 -12.29 6.49 -27.81
CA ARG A 30 -12.62 7.67 -26.99
C ARG A 30 -11.67 7.84 -25.80
N ARG A 31 -11.10 6.75 -25.28
CA ARG A 31 -10.08 6.80 -24.23
C ARG A 31 -8.89 7.61 -24.66
N VAL A 32 -8.44 7.43 -25.90
CA VAL A 32 -7.28 8.11 -26.48
C VAL A 32 -7.56 9.60 -26.65
N GLU A 33 -8.75 9.95 -27.13
CA GLU A 33 -9.17 11.36 -27.31
C GLU A 33 -9.22 12.10 -25.97
N PHE A 34 -9.81 11.47 -24.95
CA PHE A 34 -9.86 12.06 -23.62
C PHE A 34 -8.48 12.13 -22.97
N ALA A 35 -7.65 11.08 -23.10
CA ALA A 35 -6.30 11.09 -22.55
C ALA A 35 -5.43 12.22 -23.15
N ALA A 36 -5.51 12.45 -24.46
CA ALA A 36 -4.76 13.50 -25.15
C ALA A 36 -5.06 14.90 -24.57
N GLN A 37 -6.28 15.15 -24.11
CA GLN A 37 -6.67 16.44 -23.53
C GLN A 37 -5.99 16.74 -22.18
N PHE A 38 -5.52 15.70 -21.46
CA PHE A 38 -4.83 15.85 -20.19
C PHE A 38 -3.31 15.96 -20.33
N ILE A 39 -2.78 15.79 -21.56
CA ILE A 39 -1.34 15.84 -21.83
C ILE A 39 -0.93 17.27 -22.14
N PRO A 40 0.00 17.86 -21.38
CA PRO A 40 0.49 19.21 -21.67
C PRO A 40 1.27 19.26 -23.00
N ALA A 41 1.18 20.38 -23.71
CA ALA A 41 2.02 20.62 -24.89
C ALA A 41 3.51 20.56 -24.50
N GLY A 42 4.32 19.95 -25.37
CA GLY A 42 5.75 19.76 -25.15
C GLY A 42 6.12 18.64 -24.18
N ALA A 43 5.15 17.91 -23.61
CA ALA A 43 5.42 16.82 -22.67
C ALA A 43 6.11 15.62 -23.34
N ARG A 44 6.95 14.94 -22.57
CA ARG A 44 7.50 13.63 -22.92
C ARG A 44 6.54 12.57 -22.41
N VAL A 45 5.93 11.82 -23.32
CA VAL A 45 4.89 10.84 -23.03
C VAL A 45 5.45 9.43 -23.11
N PHE A 46 5.25 8.64 -22.06
CA PHE A 46 5.50 7.20 -22.06
C PHE A 46 4.19 6.46 -22.01
N ASP A 47 3.84 5.74 -23.08
CA ASP A 47 2.58 5.04 -23.24
C ASP A 47 2.77 3.53 -23.02
N LEU A 48 2.13 3.01 -22.00
CA LEU A 48 2.08 1.57 -21.68
C LEU A 48 0.86 0.88 -22.32
N SER A 49 0.01 1.62 -23.03
CA SER A 49 -1.16 1.06 -23.69
C SER A 49 -0.76 0.29 -24.95
N GLU A 50 -1.62 -0.61 -25.42
CA GLU A 50 -1.45 -1.25 -26.73
C GLU A 50 -1.86 -0.30 -27.84
N GLY A 51 -0.98 -0.08 -28.82
CA GLY A 51 -1.25 0.69 -30.02
C GLY A 51 -0.63 2.08 -30.01
N THR A 52 -0.63 2.71 -31.20
CA THR A 52 0.01 4.02 -31.44
C THR A 52 -1.01 5.14 -31.67
N ALA A 53 -2.30 4.90 -31.44
CA ALA A 53 -3.36 5.87 -31.73
C ALA A 53 -3.19 7.19 -30.95
N LEU A 54 -2.67 7.13 -29.73
CA LEU A 54 -2.41 8.30 -28.90
C LEU A 54 -1.39 9.24 -29.54
N GLN A 55 -0.36 8.71 -30.18
CA GLN A 55 0.70 9.51 -30.81
C GLN A 55 0.15 10.53 -31.82
N ALA A 56 -0.89 10.13 -32.56
CA ALA A 56 -1.51 11.00 -33.59
C ALA A 56 -2.33 12.16 -33.01
N LEU A 57 -2.73 12.06 -31.74
CA LEU A 57 -3.57 13.05 -31.05
C LEU A 57 -2.81 13.91 -30.05
N LEU A 58 -1.51 13.70 -29.91
CA LEU A 58 -0.72 14.46 -28.94
C LEU A 58 -0.65 15.94 -29.29
N PRO A 59 -0.66 16.83 -28.30
CA PRO A 59 -0.41 18.25 -28.49
C PRO A 59 0.96 18.54 -29.14
N ASN A 60 1.07 19.71 -29.75
CA ASN A 60 2.29 20.11 -30.43
C ASN A 60 3.54 20.10 -29.50
N GLY A 61 4.65 19.63 -30.04
CA GLY A 61 5.94 19.59 -29.36
C GLY A 61 6.11 18.40 -28.41
N CYS A 62 5.10 17.53 -28.24
CA CYS A 62 5.24 16.33 -27.42
C CYS A 62 6.19 15.33 -28.08
N SER A 63 7.01 14.66 -27.26
CA SER A 63 7.71 13.45 -27.66
C SER A 63 6.95 12.22 -27.15
N TYR A 64 6.92 11.16 -27.98
CA TYR A 64 6.18 9.95 -27.69
C TYR A 64 7.08 8.73 -27.69
N ARG A 65 6.89 7.88 -26.68
CA ARG A 65 7.50 6.57 -26.59
C ARG A 65 6.45 5.57 -26.10
N GLY A 66 6.13 4.59 -26.93
CA GLY A 66 5.26 3.45 -26.55
C GLY A 66 6.09 2.25 -26.13
N ILE A 67 5.43 1.24 -25.58
CA ILE A 67 6.01 -0.09 -25.43
C ILE A 67 6.08 -0.75 -26.83
N ASP A 68 7.21 -1.35 -27.12
CA ASP A 68 7.52 -1.99 -28.40
C ASP A 68 7.16 -3.49 -28.45
N ARG A 69 6.36 -3.96 -27.49
CA ARG A 69 6.02 -5.35 -27.28
C ARG A 69 4.56 -5.53 -26.77
N PRO A 70 3.94 -6.71 -26.98
CA PRO A 70 2.60 -6.98 -26.47
C PRO A 70 2.54 -6.86 -24.93
N LEU A 71 1.41 -6.38 -24.39
CA LEU A 71 1.18 -6.26 -22.94
C LEU A 71 1.45 -7.57 -22.18
N ALA A 72 1.09 -8.72 -22.76
CA ALA A 72 1.37 -10.01 -22.13
C ALA A 72 2.87 -10.29 -21.94
N ALA A 73 3.71 -9.85 -22.87
CA ALA A 73 5.17 -9.90 -22.71
C ALA A 73 5.66 -8.89 -21.68
N PHE A 74 5.13 -7.66 -21.71
CA PHE A 74 5.42 -6.64 -20.72
C PHE A 74 5.13 -7.11 -19.30
N PHE A 75 3.95 -7.70 -19.03
CA PHE A 75 3.60 -8.21 -17.70
C PHE A 75 4.45 -9.40 -17.25
N ARG A 76 4.93 -10.22 -18.17
CA ARG A 76 5.86 -11.31 -17.86
C ARG A 76 7.21 -10.77 -17.42
N ASP A 77 7.70 -9.76 -18.13
CA ASP A 77 8.98 -9.10 -17.81
C ASP A 77 8.88 -8.28 -16.52
N LEU A 78 7.71 -7.69 -16.25
CA LEU A 78 7.45 -7.03 -14.98
C LEU A 78 7.62 -7.98 -13.78
N LYS A 79 7.20 -9.26 -13.92
CA LYS A 79 7.40 -10.29 -12.89
C LYS A 79 8.88 -10.66 -12.69
N SER A 80 9.69 -10.58 -13.74
CA SER A 80 11.14 -10.81 -13.67
C SER A 80 11.94 -9.58 -13.20
N GLY A 81 11.27 -8.45 -12.96
CA GLY A 81 11.91 -7.20 -12.54
C GLY A 81 12.36 -6.28 -13.69
N ASP A 82 12.03 -6.65 -14.93
CA ASP A 82 12.41 -5.89 -16.14
C ASP A 82 11.40 -4.80 -16.50
N PHE A 83 11.08 -3.93 -15.55
CA PHE A 83 10.31 -2.73 -15.86
C PHE A 83 11.21 -1.71 -16.61
N PRO A 84 10.71 -1.03 -17.66
CA PRO A 84 11.49 -0.04 -18.41
C PRO A 84 11.66 1.26 -17.60
N THR A 85 12.32 1.15 -16.45
CA THR A 85 12.48 2.22 -15.45
C THR A 85 13.05 3.48 -16.07
N ARG A 86 14.06 3.36 -16.95
CA ARG A 86 14.66 4.52 -17.60
C ARG A 86 13.66 5.26 -18.48
N ALA A 87 12.85 4.54 -19.26
CA ALA A 87 11.82 5.17 -20.09
C ALA A 87 10.74 5.85 -19.25
N ALA A 88 10.39 5.22 -18.15
CA ALA A 88 9.39 5.73 -17.22
C ALA A 88 9.92 6.91 -16.39
N THR A 89 11.20 7.00 -16.08
CA THR A 89 11.80 8.13 -15.37
C THR A 89 12.13 9.32 -16.27
N ASP A 90 12.35 9.07 -17.57
CA ASP A 90 12.68 10.12 -18.55
C ASP A 90 11.44 10.74 -19.23
N CYS A 91 10.24 10.51 -18.73
CA CYS A 91 9.00 11.09 -19.25
C CYS A 91 8.41 12.13 -18.29
N ASP A 92 7.41 12.86 -18.75
CA ASP A 92 6.63 13.79 -17.92
C ASP A 92 5.24 13.25 -17.61
N VAL A 93 4.72 12.38 -18.48
CA VAL A 93 3.41 11.74 -18.36
C VAL A 93 3.50 10.28 -18.74
N ILE A 94 2.91 9.42 -17.90
CA ILE A 94 2.70 7.99 -18.20
C ILE A 94 1.24 7.77 -18.56
N VAL A 95 0.98 7.04 -19.65
CA VAL A 95 -0.36 6.72 -20.11
C VAL A 95 -0.60 5.21 -20.03
N MET A 96 -1.76 4.80 -19.49
CA MET A 96 -2.14 3.40 -19.30
C MET A 96 -3.64 3.21 -19.62
N LEU A 97 -3.99 3.09 -20.90
CA LEU A 97 -5.38 2.90 -21.32
C LEU A 97 -5.70 1.42 -21.48
N GLY A 98 -6.58 0.89 -20.63
CA GLY A 98 -6.95 -0.53 -20.62
C GLY A 98 -5.83 -1.46 -20.13
N VAL A 99 -4.82 -0.93 -19.48
CA VAL A 99 -3.66 -1.71 -18.98
C VAL A 99 -3.99 -2.35 -17.64
N LEU A 100 -4.56 -1.59 -16.71
CA LEU A 100 -4.80 -2.07 -15.34
C LEU A 100 -5.77 -3.23 -15.29
N GLU A 101 -6.81 -3.25 -16.10
CA GLU A 101 -7.78 -4.34 -16.14
C GLU A 101 -7.15 -5.69 -16.46
N ARG A 102 -6.07 -5.67 -17.26
CA ARG A 102 -5.35 -6.87 -17.73
C ARG A 102 -4.12 -7.19 -16.89
N THR A 103 -3.76 -6.32 -15.94
CA THR A 103 -2.61 -6.51 -15.07
C THR A 103 -2.94 -7.51 -13.99
N THR A 104 -2.24 -8.64 -13.95
CA THR A 104 -2.42 -9.68 -12.91
C THR A 104 -1.77 -9.30 -11.58
N ASP A 105 -0.73 -8.48 -11.61
CA ASP A 105 0.04 -8.04 -10.43
C ASP A 105 0.14 -6.51 -10.42
N ILE A 106 -0.98 -5.89 -10.01
CA ILE A 106 -1.11 -4.44 -9.95
C ILE A 106 -0.14 -3.84 -8.92
N GLU A 107 0.07 -4.53 -7.80
CA GLU A 107 0.94 -4.08 -6.72
C GLU A 107 2.39 -3.93 -7.22
N ASN A 108 2.87 -4.91 -7.99
CA ASN A 108 4.20 -4.85 -8.58
C ASN A 108 4.30 -3.71 -9.61
N LEU A 109 3.28 -3.51 -10.44
CA LEU A 109 3.25 -2.39 -11.39
C LEU A 109 3.39 -1.04 -10.64
N PHE A 110 2.58 -0.81 -9.60
CA PHE A 110 2.65 0.43 -8.83
C PHE A 110 3.92 0.55 -7.98
N THR A 111 4.53 -0.55 -7.58
CA THR A 111 5.87 -0.54 -6.96
C THR A 111 6.90 0.09 -7.90
N HIS A 112 6.81 -0.17 -9.20
CA HIS A 112 7.69 0.48 -10.19
C HIS A 112 7.25 1.90 -10.52
N LEU A 113 5.95 2.13 -10.72
CA LEU A 113 5.41 3.46 -11.10
C LEU A 113 5.65 4.53 -10.04
N ARG A 114 5.71 4.18 -8.75
CA ARG A 114 6.01 5.16 -7.69
C ARG A 114 7.39 5.81 -7.81
N PHE A 115 8.34 5.16 -8.51
CA PHE A 115 9.63 5.76 -8.84
C PHE A 115 9.53 6.80 -9.94
N CYS A 116 8.40 6.80 -10.68
CA CYS A 116 8.12 7.73 -11.75
C CYS A 116 7.27 8.86 -11.17
N ARG A 117 7.85 10.00 -10.85
CA ARG A 117 7.17 11.15 -10.21
C ARG A 117 6.31 11.96 -11.17
N HIS A 118 5.76 11.29 -12.14
CA HIS A 118 5.07 11.93 -13.25
C HIS A 118 3.57 11.82 -13.09
N ASP A 119 2.86 12.62 -13.82
CA ASP A 119 1.42 12.48 -13.96
C ASP A 119 1.13 11.12 -14.62
N ILE A 120 0.18 10.38 -14.09
CA ILE A 120 -0.29 9.13 -14.68
C ILE A 120 -1.70 9.36 -15.19
N ILE A 121 -1.94 9.09 -16.46
CA ILE A 121 -3.26 9.11 -17.07
C ILE A 121 -3.65 7.66 -17.36
N LEU A 122 -4.72 7.19 -16.75
CA LEU A 122 -5.16 5.82 -16.92
C LEU A 122 -6.67 5.71 -17.11
N SER A 123 -7.11 4.68 -17.84
CA SER A 123 -8.51 4.30 -17.88
C SER A 123 -8.74 3.01 -17.09
N TYR A 124 -9.92 2.88 -16.51
CA TYR A 124 -10.32 1.67 -15.81
C TYR A 124 -11.83 1.48 -15.80
N CYS A 125 -12.24 0.19 -15.89
CA CYS A 125 -13.61 -0.25 -15.75
C CYS A 125 -13.85 -0.68 -14.30
N ALA A 126 -14.25 0.25 -13.43
CA ALA A 126 -14.44 -0.02 -12.00
C ALA A 126 -15.74 -0.82 -11.75
N THR A 127 -15.69 -1.81 -10.83
CA THR A 127 -16.80 -2.74 -10.59
C THR A 127 -18.03 -2.09 -9.96
N ASP A 128 -17.86 -1.03 -9.20
CA ASP A 128 -18.92 -0.27 -8.54
C ASP A 128 -19.56 0.80 -9.45
N LEU A 129 -18.88 1.19 -10.52
CA LEU A 129 -19.38 2.16 -11.50
C LEU A 129 -20.01 1.48 -12.72
N THR A 130 -19.72 0.20 -12.96
CA THR A 130 -20.11 -0.51 -14.18
C THR A 130 -20.95 -1.74 -13.87
N LYS A 131 -22.24 -1.68 -14.15
CA LYS A 131 -23.13 -2.82 -13.96
C LYS A 131 -23.26 -3.61 -15.26
N GLY A 132 -23.25 -4.96 -15.16
CA GLY A 132 -23.54 -5.84 -16.28
C GLY A 132 -22.41 -6.07 -17.28
N VAL A 133 -21.20 -5.64 -16.98
CA VAL A 133 -20.03 -5.92 -17.82
C VAL A 133 -19.52 -7.34 -17.55
N ASP A 134 -19.48 -8.19 -18.58
CA ASP A 134 -18.81 -9.50 -18.51
C ASP A 134 -17.30 -9.31 -18.59
N ARG A 135 -16.68 -9.15 -17.44
CA ARG A 135 -15.26 -8.87 -17.30
C ARG A 135 -14.39 -10.06 -17.74
N ALA A 136 -14.88 -11.28 -17.53
CA ALA A 136 -14.16 -12.48 -17.94
C ALA A 136 -14.11 -12.59 -19.46
N ALA A 137 -15.22 -12.33 -20.15
CA ALA A 137 -15.25 -12.30 -21.61
C ALA A 137 -14.35 -11.22 -22.22
N LEU A 138 -14.10 -10.11 -21.48
CA LEU A 138 -13.18 -9.04 -21.86
C LEU A 138 -11.71 -9.35 -21.51
N GLY A 139 -11.43 -10.48 -20.88
CA GLY A 139 -10.09 -10.88 -20.48
C GLY A 139 -9.50 -10.04 -19.35
N PHE A 140 -10.35 -9.46 -18.48
CA PHE A 140 -9.90 -8.68 -17.33
C PHE A 140 -9.36 -9.60 -16.24
N ALA A 141 -8.16 -9.32 -15.77
CA ALA A 141 -7.44 -10.10 -14.78
C ALA A 141 -7.76 -9.69 -13.33
N ASN A 142 -8.36 -8.51 -13.14
CA ASN A 142 -8.71 -8.01 -11.82
C ASN A 142 -10.10 -7.34 -11.82
N HIS A 143 -10.64 -7.10 -10.61
CA HIS A 143 -12.02 -6.69 -10.40
C HIS A 143 -12.12 -5.64 -9.30
N LEU A 144 -11.33 -4.55 -9.41
CA LEU A 144 -11.30 -3.50 -8.39
C LEU A 144 -12.49 -2.55 -8.55
N SER A 145 -13.04 -2.11 -7.44
CA SER A 145 -13.94 -0.98 -7.34
C SER A 145 -13.16 0.34 -7.45
N PHE A 146 -13.85 1.43 -7.72
CA PHE A 146 -13.23 2.77 -7.71
C PHE A 146 -12.63 3.09 -6.33
N TYR A 147 -13.30 2.66 -5.26
CA TYR A 147 -12.79 2.83 -3.91
C TYR A 147 -11.47 2.07 -3.68
N GLU A 148 -11.38 0.81 -4.12
CA GLU A 148 -10.16 0.01 -4.01
C GLU A 148 -9.02 0.59 -4.84
N LEU A 149 -9.32 1.10 -6.03
CA LEU A 149 -8.35 1.82 -6.86
C LEU A 149 -7.81 3.08 -6.18
N ALA A 150 -8.70 3.92 -5.63
CA ALA A 150 -8.29 5.12 -4.92
C ALA A 150 -7.37 4.79 -3.74
N ARG A 151 -7.67 3.69 -3.03
CA ARG A 151 -6.84 3.17 -1.95
C ARG A 151 -5.49 2.65 -2.42
N LEU A 152 -5.49 1.94 -3.55
CA LEU A 152 -4.27 1.47 -4.18
C LEU A 152 -3.36 2.66 -4.53
N PHE A 153 -3.90 3.65 -5.21
CA PHE A 153 -3.13 4.82 -5.64
C PHE A 153 -2.53 5.58 -4.45
N ASP A 154 -3.34 5.82 -3.42
CA ASP A 154 -2.89 6.50 -2.20
C ASP A 154 -1.77 5.72 -1.49
N ARG A 155 -1.87 4.39 -1.44
CA ARG A 155 -0.82 3.50 -0.89
C ARG A 155 0.52 3.67 -1.59
N TYR A 156 0.50 3.84 -2.90
CA TYR A 156 1.72 4.03 -3.71
C TYR A 156 2.10 5.50 -3.90
N GLY A 157 1.48 6.40 -3.14
CA GLY A 157 1.80 7.81 -3.12
C GLY A 157 1.27 8.60 -4.30
N PHE A 158 0.18 8.15 -4.90
CA PHE A 158 -0.54 8.88 -5.92
C PHE A 158 -1.90 9.34 -5.38
N ARG A 159 -2.33 10.50 -5.80
CA ARG A 159 -3.69 10.99 -5.55
C ARG A 159 -4.43 11.17 -6.87
N ILE A 160 -5.72 10.86 -6.88
CA ILE A 160 -6.58 11.18 -8.02
C ILE A 160 -6.81 12.69 -8.04
N GLU A 161 -6.34 13.36 -9.08
CA GLU A 161 -6.55 14.79 -9.30
C GLU A 161 -7.89 15.05 -9.97
N CYS A 162 -8.23 14.26 -10.98
CA CYS A 162 -9.52 14.33 -11.65
C CYS A 162 -9.97 12.96 -12.17
N THR A 163 -11.26 12.82 -12.37
CA THR A 163 -11.91 11.65 -12.94
C THR A 163 -12.91 12.12 -14.01
N THR A 164 -12.84 11.51 -15.18
CA THR A 164 -13.74 11.83 -16.31
C THR A 164 -14.38 10.54 -16.81
N PRO A 165 -15.72 10.43 -16.84
CA PRO A 165 -16.39 9.30 -17.49
C PRO A 165 -16.08 9.32 -18.99
N ILE A 166 -15.65 8.19 -19.52
CA ILE A 166 -15.44 7.99 -20.97
C ILE A 166 -16.75 7.54 -21.63
N ASP A 167 -17.37 6.57 -20.99
CA ASP A 167 -18.67 5.99 -21.35
C ASP A 167 -19.32 5.36 -20.10
N GLU A 168 -20.35 4.56 -20.29
CA GLU A 168 -21.07 3.87 -19.21
C GLU A 168 -20.22 2.79 -18.49
N THR A 169 -19.09 2.41 -19.07
CA THR A 169 -18.27 1.29 -18.61
C THR A 169 -16.89 1.68 -18.12
N GLN A 170 -16.40 2.85 -18.48
CA GLN A 170 -15.02 3.24 -18.21
C GLN A 170 -14.89 4.67 -17.69
N VAL A 171 -13.94 4.85 -16.81
CA VAL A 171 -13.51 6.17 -16.32
C VAL A 171 -12.06 6.41 -16.67
N LEU A 172 -11.71 7.64 -17.02
CA LEU A 172 -10.37 8.13 -17.12
C LEU A 172 -10.00 8.82 -15.81
N MET A 173 -8.83 8.55 -15.32
CA MET A 173 -8.28 9.18 -14.11
C MET A 173 -6.93 9.80 -14.41
N ARG A 174 -6.71 10.99 -13.88
CA ARG A 174 -5.38 11.60 -13.80
C ARG A 174 -4.89 11.51 -12.38
N LEU A 175 -3.74 10.89 -12.21
CA LEU A 175 -3.08 10.75 -10.92
C LEU A 175 -1.89 11.71 -10.87
N LYS A 176 -1.69 12.31 -9.71
CA LYS A 176 -0.47 13.06 -9.38
C LYS A 176 0.29 12.39 -8.25
N ALA A 177 1.60 12.40 -8.35
CA ALA A 177 2.45 11.97 -7.25
C ALA A 177 2.24 12.89 -6.03
N SER A 178 2.17 12.29 -4.86
CA SER A 178 2.04 13.01 -3.59
C SER A 178 3.36 13.69 -3.21
N GLU A 179 3.28 14.88 -2.64
CA GLU A 179 4.47 15.66 -2.25
C GLU A 179 5.40 14.95 -1.26
N TRP A 180 4.85 14.05 -0.43
CA TRP A 180 5.68 13.32 0.53
C TRP A 180 6.62 12.28 -0.10
N LEU A 181 6.42 11.90 -1.39
CA LEU A 181 7.38 11.10 -2.14
C LEU A 181 8.61 11.89 -2.61
N SER A 182 8.63 13.21 -2.39
CA SER A 182 9.70 14.09 -2.85
C SER A 182 10.86 14.10 -1.86
N ALA A 183 11.77 13.13 -1.96
CA ALA A 183 13.09 13.16 -1.31
C ALA A 183 14.19 13.46 -2.33
N PRO A 184 15.36 13.92 -1.88
CA PRO A 184 16.51 14.08 -2.76
C PRO A 184 16.89 12.75 -3.40
N ALA A 185 17.32 12.81 -4.66
CA ALA A 185 17.63 11.64 -5.51
C ALA A 185 18.75 10.72 -5.03
N THR A 186 19.35 11.00 -3.88
CA THR A 186 20.54 10.31 -3.37
C THR A 186 20.38 9.79 -1.94
N SER A 187 19.20 9.87 -1.36
CA SER A 187 19.00 9.44 0.04
C SER A 187 19.19 7.92 0.18
N SER A 188 20.04 7.52 1.11
CA SER A 188 20.31 6.13 1.47
C SER A 188 19.45 5.72 2.67
N VAL A 189 18.58 4.71 2.47
CA VAL A 189 17.64 4.26 3.52
C VAL A 189 17.86 2.78 3.81
N ALA A 190 18.08 2.43 5.06
CA ALA A 190 18.03 1.03 5.50
C ALA A 190 16.63 0.71 6.08
N VAL A 191 16.04 -0.38 5.63
CA VAL A 191 14.82 -0.95 6.24
C VAL A 191 15.20 -2.24 6.95
N ILE A 192 15.11 -2.24 8.26
CA ILE A 192 15.39 -3.42 9.08
C ILE A 192 14.08 -4.12 9.42
N SER A 193 13.97 -5.39 9.02
CA SER A 193 12.82 -6.24 9.29
C SER A 193 13.22 -7.53 10.02
N ALA A 194 12.26 -8.18 10.69
CA ALA A 194 12.56 -9.38 11.49
C ALA A 194 12.97 -10.57 10.64
N ASP A 195 12.39 -10.75 9.46
CA ASP A 195 12.60 -11.92 8.61
C ASP A 195 12.52 -11.58 7.11
N ASP A 196 13.18 -12.41 6.31
CA ASP A 196 13.21 -12.27 4.85
C ASP A 196 11.91 -12.66 4.19
N ALA A 197 11.16 -13.46 4.87
CA ALA A 197 10.48 -14.23 3.96
C ALA A 197 9.03 -14.45 4.09
N GLY A 198 8.62 -14.87 4.79
CA GLY A 198 7.59 -15.79 4.45
C GLY A 198 6.28 -15.48 5.10
N HIS A 199 6.30 -14.87 6.24
CA HIS A 199 5.10 -14.66 7.05
C HIS A 199 4.21 -13.54 6.51
N PHE A 200 2.92 -13.82 6.41
CA PHE A 200 1.90 -12.91 5.87
C PHE A 200 2.03 -11.48 6.41
N GLY A 201 2.16 -11.31 7.73
CA GLY A 201 2.32 -10.00 8.34
C GLY A 201 3.66 -9.31 8.04
N ALA A 202 4.75 -10.07 7.93
CA ALA A 202 6.06 -9.51 7.59
C ALA A 202 6.10 -9.03 6.13
N ARG A 203 5.54 -9.81 5.21
CA ARG A 203 5.42 -9.42 3.79
C ARG A 203 4.59 -8.16 3.62
N LEU A 204 3.43 -8.06 4.28
CA LEU A 204 2.60 -6.86 4.27
C LEU A 204 3.32 -5.66 4.89
N GLY A 205 3.98 -5.85 6.03
CA GLY A 205 4.73 -4.78 6.67
C GLY A 205 5.84 -4.23 5.78
N ARG A 206 6.60 -5.13 5.13
CA ARG A 206 7.64 -4.73 4.17
C ARG A 206 7.07 -3.95 2.99
N GLN A 207 5.96 -4.42 2.43
CA GLN A 207 5.28 -3.73 1.32
C GLN A 207 4.81 -2.33 1.74
N MET A 208 4.25 -2.20 2.95
CA MET A 208 3.82 -0.90 3.46
C MET A 208 4.98 0.05 3.73
N VAL A 209 6.08 -0.42 4.35
CA VAL A 209 7.27 0.42 4.55
C VAL A 209 7.77 0.92 3.20
N ASN A 210 7.89 0.03 2.22
CA ASN A 210 8.31 0.42 0.88
C ASN A 210 7.39 1.47 0.26
N ALA A 211 6.08 1.36 0.46
CA ALA A 211 5.12 2.35 -0.04
C ALA A 211 5.22 3.72 0.67
N LEU A 212 5.78 3.78 1.87
CA LEU A 212 5.98 5.02 2.62
C LEU A 212 7.31 5.71 2.29
N LEU A 213 8.25 5.01 1.66
CA LEU A 213 9.55 5.56 1.30
C LEU A 213 9.45 6.35 0.00
N PRO A 214 10.22 7.45 -0.12
CA PRO A 214 10.33 8.19 -1.37
C PRO A 214 10.88 7.31 -2.49
N GLY A 215 10.35 7.48 -3.70
CA GLY A 215 10.71 6.66 -4.85
C GLY A 215 12.18 6.75 -5.28
N GLU A 216 12.87 7.84 -4.96
CA GLU A 216 14.28 8.07 -5.32
C GLU A 216 15.26 7.61 -4.24
N ALA A 217 14.77 7.17 -3.09
CA ALA A 217 15.66 6.65 -2.05
C ALA A 217 16.29 5.32 -2.50
N VAL A 218 17.58 5.20 -2.30
CA VAL A 218 18.27 3.91 -2.41
C VAL A 218 17.97 3.10 -1.16
N VAL A 219 17.11 2.07 -1.31
CA VAL A 219 16.63 1.29 -0.18
C VAL A 219 17.43 -0.02 -0.03
N HIS A 220 18.03 -0.19 1.13
CA HIS A 220 18.68 -1.43 1.53
C HIS A 220 17.78 -2.19 2.51
N HIS A 221 17.31 -3.34 2.10
CA HIS A 221 16.54 -4.22 2.99
C HIS A 221 17.49 -5.09 3.78
N LEU A 222 17.49 -4.91 5.08
CA LEU A 222 18.25 -5.72 6.03
C LEU A 222 17.29 -6.59 6.85
N THR A 223 17.72 -7.79 7.13
CA THR A 223 17.06 -8.69 8.06
C THR A 223 18.02 -9.03 9.19
N LEU A 224 17.54 -9.69 10.23
CA LEU A 224 18.42 -10.16 11.31
C LEU A 224 19.55 -11.05 10.84
N ARG A 225 19.42 -11.69 9.67
CA ARG A 225 20.45 -12.55 9.08
C ARG A 225 21.46 -11.77 8.25
N THR A 226 21.08 -10.61 7.76
CA THR A 226 21.88 -9.80 6.81
C THR A 226 22.33 -8.47 7.41
N LEU A 227 22.24 -8.30 8.75
CA LEU A 227 22.70 -7.07 9.42
C LEU A 227 24.19 -6.79 9.14
N GLY A 228 25.02 -7.82 9.04
CA GLY A 228 26.43 -7.70 8.68
C GLY A 228 26.69 -7.17 7.26
N GLU A 229 25.68 -7.08 6.41
CA GLU A 229 25.73 -6.47 5.08
C GLU A 229 25.44 -4.95 5.11
N ALA A 230 25.18 -4.39 6.29
CA ALA A 230 24.96 -2.96 6.44
C ALA A 230 26.16 -2.15 5.93
N ARG A 231 25.90 -1.15 5.11
CA ARG A 231 26.92 -0.35 4.42
C ARG A 231 27.23 0.96 5.14
N GLY A 232 27.33 0.94 6.45
CA GLY A 232 27.75 2.14 7.19
C GLY A 232 26.67 3.26 7.22
N ASP A 233 26.98 4.44 6.73
CA ASP A 233 26.19 5.64 6.96
C ASP A 233 24.91 5.71 6.12
N TYR A 234 23.75 5.51 6.76
CA TYR A 234 22.45 5.73 6.16
C TYR A 234 21.93 7.11 6.50
N ASP A 235 21.23 7.73 5.55
CA ASP A 235 20.49 8.96 5.82
C ASP A 235 19.30 8.66 6.75
N LEU A 236 18.63 7.52 6.56
CA LEU A 236 17.52 7.09 7.40
C LEU A 236 17.56 5.58 7.65
N VAL A 237 17.35 5.20 8.88
CA VAL A 237 17.05 3.80 9.24
C VAL A 237 15.57 3.69 9.61
N VAL A 238 14.87 2.75 8.99
CA VAL A 238 13.48 2.40 9.32
C VAL A 238 13.45 1.02 9.96
N LEU A 239 13.10 0.96 11.24
CA LEU A 239 12.77 -0.31 11.90
C LEU A 239 11.32 -0.65 11.57
N GLY A 240 11.12 -1.42 10.51
CA GLY A 240 9.81 -1.74 9.93
C GLY A 240 9.46 -3.20 10.11
N THR A 241 9.01 -3.59 11.30
CA THR A 241 8.62 -4.98 11.54
C THR A 241 7.11 -5.14 11.43
N GLY A 242 6.65 -5.90 10.45
CA GLY A 242 5.22 -6.11 10.22
C GLY A 242 4.45 -6.63 11.43
N ASN A 243 5.09 -7.48 12.24
CA ASN A 243 4.44 -8.13 13.38
C ASN A 243 4.78 -7.52 14.74
N GLY A 244 5.87 -6.84 14.87
CA GLY A 244 6.30 -6.26 16.15
C GLY A 244 7.77 -6.47 16.44
N LEU A 245 8.23 -5.89 17.53
CA LEU A 245 9.62 -5.98 17.96
C LEU A 245 9.86 -7.30 18.68
N PHE A 246 10.77 -8.09 18.14
CA PHE A 246 11.29 -9.28 18.80
C PHE A 246 12.47 -8.91 19.70
N PRO A 247 12.70 -9.63 20.80
CA PRO A 247 13.88 -9.40 21.63
C PRO A 247 15.21 -9.44 20.86
N THR A 248 15.28 -10.24 19.80
CA THR A 248 16.42 -10.36 18.91
C THR A 248 16.73 -9.09 18.09
N LEU A 249 15.73 -8.21 17.86
CA LEU A 249 15.94 -6.90 17.23
C LEU A 249 16.62 -5.88 18.17
N LEU A 250 16.81 -6.24 19.44
CA LEU A 250 17.52 -5.40 20.42
C LEU A 250 19.01 -5.75 20.53
N GLY A 251 19.54 -6.51 19.58
CA GLY A 251 20.98 -6.81 19.51
C GLY A 251 21.82 -5.56 19.33
N GLU A 252 23.05 -5.60 19.81
CA GLU A 252 24.00 -4.47 19.70
C GLU A 252 24.21 -4.04 18.23
N GLU A 253 24.18 -4.99 17.29
CA GLU A 253 24.30 -4.70 15.86
C GLU A 253 23.19 -3.75 15.35
N VAL A 254 21.93 -3.96 15.75
CA VAL A 254 20.83 -3.06 15.39
C VAL A 254 21.01 -1.68 16.01
N LEU A 255 21.41 -1.64 17.29
CA LEU A 255 21.68 -0.38 17.99
C LEU A 255 22.84 0.38 17.34
N GLU A 256 23.86 -0.32 16.87
CA GLU A 256 25.00 0.25 16.16
C GLU A 256 24.54 0.87 14.83
N ILE A 257 23.81 0.13 13.99
CA ILE A 257 23.28 0.64 12.72
C ILE A 257 22.40 1.88 12.94
N VAL A 258 21.49 1.83 13.91
CA VAL A 258 20.63 2.96 14.26
C VAL A 258 21.44 4.16 14.76
N SER A 259 22.54 3.92 15.48
CA SER A 259 23.38 4.99 16.06
C SER A 259 24.24 5.70 15.01
N HIS A 260 24.61 5.03 13.93
CA HIS A 260 25.39 5.61 12.83
C HIS A 260 24.52 6.28 11.75
N ALA A 261 23.22 6.04 11.75
CA ALA A 261 22.32 6.72 10.83
C ALA A 261 22.16 8.20 11.19
N LYS A 262 21.93 9.07 10.19
CA LYS A 262 21.61 10.49 10.43
C LYS A 262 20.26 10.66 11.11
N ALA A 263 19.31 9.78 10.79
CA ALA A 263 18.00 9.71 11.43
C ALA A 263 17.52 8.27 11.53
N ALA A 264 16.64 7.97 12.49
CA ALA A 264 16.03 6.67 12.63
C ALA A 264 14.57 6.76 13.06
N ILE A 265 13.72 5.94 12.47
CA ILE A 265 12.32 5.79 12.87
C ILE A 265 11.96 4.34 13.14
N GLY A 266 11.02 4.12 14.06
CA GLY A 266 10.45 2.82 14.33
C GLY A 266 8.98 2.77 13.91
N ILE A 267 8.56 1.68 13.24
CA ILE A 267 7.17 1.40 12.90
C ILE A 267 6.87 -0.03 13.35
N PHE A 268 6.61 -0.20 14.63
CA PHE A 268 6.41 -1.53 15.21
C PHE A 268 5.58 -1.46 16.49
N GLY A 269 5.03 -2.61 16.90
CA GLY A 269 4.49 -2.84 18.23
C GLY A 269 5.42 -3.67 19.09
N THR A 270 5.12 -3.82 20.36
CA THR A 270 5.82 -4.73 21.25
C THR A 270 4.99 -5.97 21.55
N HIS A 271 5.67 -7.08 21.72
CA HIS A 271 5.04 -8.31 22.23
C HIS A 271 6.06 -9.09 23.06
N SER A 272 5.60 -10.09 23.78
CA SER A 272 6.45 -10.80 24.74
C SER A 272 7.23 -9.83 25.65
N ARG A 273 6.50 -8.87 26.20
CA ARG A 273 7.05 -7.71 26.91
C ARG A 273 7.94 -8.11 28.08
N GLU A 274 7.68 -9.28 28.67
CA GLU A 274 8.49 -9.88 29.71
C GLU A 274 9.89 -10.29 29.23
N LEU A 275 10.06 -10.51 27.93
CA LEU A 275 11.34 -10.87 27.33
C LEU A 275 12.14 -9.64 26.85
N ILE A 276 11.53 -8.46 26.88
CA ILE A 276 12.17 -7.22 26.43
C ILE A 276 13.07 -6.70 27.55
N ALA A 277 14.40 -6.68 27.31
CA ALA A 277 15.34 -6.02 28.21
C ALA A 277 15.09 -4.51 28.24
N ARG A 278 14.42 -4.01 29.27
CA ARG A 278 13.99 -2.62 29.40
C ARG A 278 15.10 -1.60 29.09
N PRO A 279 16.34 -1.73 29.64
CA PRO A 279 17.38 -0.76 29.38
C PRO A 279 17.83 -0.70 27.92
N ALA A 280 17.87 -1.85 27.20
CA ALA A 280 18.19 -1.89 25.79
C ALA A 280 17.09 -1.27 24.94
N PHE A 281 15.85 -1.54 25.30
CA PHE A 281 14.69 -0.97 24.62
C PHE A 281 14.58 0.55 24.82
N ASP A 282 14.82 1.02 26.03
CA ASP A 282 14.85 2.46 26.32
C ASP A 282 15.95 3.16 25.51
N ARG A 283 17.17 2.58 25.41
CA ARG A 283 18.23 3.09 24.54
C ARG A 283 17.81 3.16 23.07
N LEU A 284 17.11 2.14 22.58
CA LEU A 284 16.58 2.13 21.21
C LEU A 284 15.61 3.27 20.99
N ILE A 285 14.57 3.40 21.86
CA ILE A 285 13.56 4.46 21.72
C ILE A 285 14.20 5.84 21.77
N ASP A 286 15.16 6.05 22.64
CA ASP A 286 15.86 7.33 22.81
C ASP A 286 16.71 7.72 21.59
N ARG A 287 17.04 6.73 20.72
CA ARG A 287 17.76 6.95 19.46
C ARG A 287 16.85 7.18 18.27
N LEU A 288 15.56 6.83 18.37
CA LEU A 288 14.61 7.06 17.31
C LEU A 288 14.13 8.51 17.28
N ASP A 289 14.14 9.14 16.13
CA ASP A 289 13.50 10.45 15.92
C ASP A 289 11.99 10.35 16.16
N THR A 290 11.41 9.23 15.77
CA THR A 290 10.01 8.94 16.06
C THR A 290 9.80 7.42 16.10
N TRP A 291 9.13 6.96 17.15
CA TRP A 291 8.57 5.62 17.19
C TRP A 291 7.05 5.69 16.96
N PHE A 292 6.62 5.14 15.85
CA PHE A 292 5.22 4.95 15.50
C PHE A 292 4.74 3.63 16.11
N ALA A 293 4.21 3.72 17.32
CA ALA A 293 3.78 2.57 18.10
C ALA A 293 2.47 1.98 17.54
N ARG A 294 2.44 0.67 17.42
CA ARG A 294 1.31 -0.07 16.86
C ARG A 294 0.12 -0.14 17.80
N TYR A 295 0.37 -0.26 19.11
CA TYR A 295 -0.66 -0.43 20.12
C TYR A 295 -0.66 0.70 21.14
N GLU A 296 -1.84 1.04 21.66
CA GLU A 296 -1.95 2.05 22.73
C GLU A 296 -1.22 1.60 24.00
N ASP A 297 -1.26 0.29 24.30
CA ASP A 297 -0.51 -0.32 25.39
C ASP A 297 1.00 -0.02 25.32
N ASP A 298 1.58 0.02 24.13
CA ASP A 298 3.00 0.33 23.95
C ASP A 298 3.32 1.76 24.36
N VAL A 299 2.44 2.70 24.01
CA VAL A 299 2.59 4.11 24.40
C VAL A 299 2.44 4.27 25.90
N LEU A 300 1.49 3.56 26.53
CA LEU A 300 1.29 3.60 27.97
C LEU A 300 2.49 3.03 28.74
N MET A 301 3.10 1.96 28.21
CA MET A 301 4.22 1.29 28.88
C MET A 301 5.57 1.97 28.69
N TYR A 302 5.83 2.46 27.47
CA TYR A 302 7.16 2.92 27.07
C TYR A 302 7.20 4.37 26.64
N GLY A 303 6.08 4.95 26.22
CA GLY A 303 5.99 6.32 25.73
C GLY A 303 5.86 7.40 26.80
N ARG A 304 5.63 7.01 28.06
CA ARG A 304 5.37 7.98 29.14
C ARG A 304 6.56 8.93 29.32
N GLY A 305 6.30 10.21 29.15
CA GLY A 305 7.33 11.27 29.23
C GLY A 305 8.15 11.45 27.95
N ARG A 306 7.94 10.68 26.91
CA ARG A 306 8.62 10.79 25.62
C ARG A 306 7.75 11.51 24.59
N ARG A 307 8.36 12.43 23.83
CA ARG A 307 7.67 13.20 22.77
C ARG A 307 7.79 12.52 21.40
N ASN A 308 8.73 11.59 21.26
CA ASN A 308 9.01 10.88 20.03
C ASN A 308 8.22 9.57 19.87
N VAL A 309 7.26 9.28 20.76
CA VAL A 309 6.41 8.09 20.69
C VAL A 309 5.00 8.49 20.28
N VAL A 310 4.51 7.95 19.17
CA VAL A 310 3.22 8.29 18.57
C VAL A 310 2.41 7.02 18.31
N HIS A 311 1.21 6.91 18.86
CA HIS A 311 0.30 5.82 18.56
C HIS A 311 -0.32 5.99 17.17
N ILE A 312 -0.15 5.00 16.30
CA ILE A 312 -0.75 5.01 14.97
C ILE A 312 -1.83 3.97 14.76
N GLY A 313 -1.92 2.98 15.62
CA GLY A 313 -2.78 1.81 15.47
C GLY A 313 -2.11 0.70 14.67
N ASP A 314 -2.81 -0.41 14.50
CA ASP A 314 -2.32 -1.52 13.68
C ASP A 314 -2.38 -1.15 12.21
N TRP A 315 -1.31 -0.59 11.72
CA TRP A 315 -1.17 -0.01 10.38
C TRP A 315 -1.41 -1.01 9.26
N LEU A 316 -1.25 -2.32 9.52
CA LEU A 316 -1.52 -3.36 8.53
C LEU A 316 -3.00 -3.43 8.12
N ILE A 317 -3.93 -2.95 8.96
CA ILE A 317 -5.36 -2.92 8.60
C ILE A 317 -5.61 -2.06 7.36
N ASP A 318 -4.70 -1.13 7.08
CA ASP A 318 -4.81 -0.26 5.91
C ASP A 318 -4.72 -1.03 4.59
N GLN A 319 -4.06 -2.17 4.59
CA GLN A 319 -3.92 -3.06 3.44
C GLN A 319 -5.19 -3.84 3.09
N PHE A 320 -6.12 -3.98 4.03
CA PHE A 320 -7.27 -4.84 3.85
C PHE A 320 -8.50 -4.03 3.43
N PRO A 321 -9.06 -4.24 2.22
CA PRO A 321 -10.30 -3.58 1.83
C PRO A 321 -11.43 -3.96 2.80
N LEU A 322 -12.37 -3.03 3.03
CA LEU A 322 -13.62 -3.38 3.70
C LEU A 322 -14.47 -4.19 2.72
N ALA A 323 -14.71 -5.46 3.03
CA ALA A 323 -15.44 -6.38 2.19
C ALA A 323 -16.64 -6.98 2.92
N ARG A 324 -17.46 -7.73 2.23
CA ARG A 324 -18.52 -8.54 2.81
C ARG A 324 -18.23 -10.01 2.51
N ALA A 325 -18.08 -10.79 3.55
CA ALA A 325 -17.90 -12.22 3.41
C ALA A 325 -19.17 -12.90 2.87
N ILE A 326 -18.99 -13.91 2.05
CA ILE A 326 -20.07 -14.62 1.37
C ILE A 326 -20.11 -16.12 1.70
N ASN A 327 -18.97 -16.69 2.11
CA ASN A 327 -18.84 -18.12 2.40
C ASN A 327 -19.25 -18.41 3.85
N ASP A 328 -20.19 -19.31 4.05
CA ASP A 328 -20.68 -19.73 5.37
C ASP A 328 -19.76 -20.76 6.04
N GLU A 329 -18.87 -21.43 5.27
CA GLU A 329 -17.91 -22.36 5.84
C GLU A 329 -16.91 -21.64 6.74
N PRO A 330 -16.67 -22.13 7.98
CA PRO A 330 -15.68 -21.56 8.86
C PRO A 330 -14.26 -21.74 8.31
N LEU A 331 -13.45 -20.69 8.36
CA LEU A 331 -12.02 -20.74 8.03
C LEU A 331 -11.19 -20.83 9.31
N MET A 332 -10.33 -21.84 9.40
CA MET A 332 -9.34 -21.96 10.46
C MET A 332 -7.94 -21.64 9.91
N ILE A 333 -7.26 -20.70 10.55
CA ILE A 333 -5.92 -20.26 10.19
C ILE A 333 -4.99 -20.50 11.38
N SER A 334 -4.23 -21.61 11.32
CA SER A 334 -3.28 -22.01 12.38
C SER A 334 -1.83 -21.86 11.96
N ASP A 335 -1.56 -21.89 10.67
CA ASP A 335 -0.23 -21.78 10.07
C ASP A 335 -0.16 -20.56 9.17
N ASP A 336 1.03 -20.20 8.76
CA ASP A 336 1.26 -19.04 7.90
C ASP A 336 0.58 -19.18 6.53
N VAL A 337 -0.48 -18.41 6.35
CA VAL A 337 -1.30 -18.37 5.13
C VAL A 337 -0.58 -17.57 4.06
N GLY A 338 0.63 -17.70 3.81
CA GLY A 338 1.20 -16.73 2.87
C GLY A 338 2.46 -17.15 2.15
N GLN A 339 3.04 -18.26 2.53
CA GLN A 339 4.34 -18.63 1.93
C GLN A 339 4.22 -18.94 0.43
N GLU A 340 3.09 -19.48 -0.01
CA GLU A 340 2.91 -19.95 -1.39
C GLU A 340 2.03 -19.05 -2.26
N PHE A 341 1.32 -18.07 -1.69
CA PHE A 341 0.34 -17.28 -2.43
C PHE A 341 0.74 -15.81 -2.58
N ALA A 342 0.30 -15.20 -3.66
CA ALA A 342 0.26 -13.74 -3.77
C ALA A 342 -0.56 -13.16 -2.60
N LEU A 343 -0.11 -12.03 -2.04
CA LEU A 343 -0.76 -11.41 -0.87
C LEU A 343 -2.25 -11.17 -1.10
N ASP A 344 -2.63 -10.72 -2.29
CA ASP A 344 -4.04 -10.47 -2.65
C ASP A 344 -4.88 -11.73 -2.60
N ARG A 345 -4.32 -12.87 -3.01
CA ARG A 345 -5.03 -14.15 -2.93
C ARG A 345 -5.23 -14.58 -1.49
N ALA A 346 -4.22 -14.40 -0.63
CA ALA A 346 -4.35 -14.71 0.79
C ALA A 346 -5.39 -13.80 1.46
N ILE A 347 -5.37 -12.50 1.17
CA ILE A 347 -6.37 -11.53 1.65
C ILE A 347 -7.77 -11.95 1.18
N GLY A 348 -7.94 -12.19 -0.13
CA GLY A 348 -9.21 -12.59 -0.72
C GLY A 348 -9.76 -13.88 -0.12
N THR A 349 -8.90 -14.89 0.10
CA THR A 349 -9.29 -16.14 0.77
C THR A 349 -9.83 -15.88 2.17
N ILE A 350 -9.10 -15.10 2.99
CA ILE A 350 -9.54 -14.78 4.35
C ILE A 350 -10.87 -14.03 4.34
N GLN A 351 -10.99 -13.02 3.47
CA GLN A 351 -12.13 -12.11 3.43
C GLN A 351 -13.42 -12.73 2.88
N GLN A 352 -13.36 -13.90 2.25
CA GLN A 352 -14.55 -14.59 1.75
C GLN A 352 -15.36 -15.29 2.85
N HIS A 353 -14.78 -15.58 4.01
CA HIS A 353 -15.41 -16.40 5.06
C HIS A 353 -16.10 -15.55 6.13
N LYS A 354 -17.35 -15.87 6.42
CA LYS A 354 -18.15 -15.20 7.48
C LYS A 354 -17.67 -15.51 8.88
N GLN A 355 -17.04 -16.66 9.07
CA GLN A 355 -16.52 -17.11 10.37
C GLN A 355 -15.05 -17.44 10.23
N VAL A 356 -14.20 -16.77 11.02
CA VAL A 356 -12.75 -16.99 10.97
C VAL A 356 -12.21 -17.23 12.37
N TYR A 357 -11.47 -18.32 12.52
CA TYR A 357 -10.65 -18.61 13.69
C TYR A 357 -9.17 -18.47 13.30
N SER A 358 -8.38 -17.73 14.08
CA SER A 358 -6.98 -17.53 13.77
C SER A 358 -6.05 -17.56 14.98
N THR A 359 -4.88 -18.17 14.79
CA THR A 359 -3.73 -18.06 15.70
C THR A 359 -2.72 -17.00 15.23
N LEU A 360 -2.99 -16.32 14.11
CA LEU A 360 -2.14 -15.28 13.53
C LEU A 360 -2.80 -13.90 13.64
N PRO A 361 -2.21 -12.95 14.38
CA PRO A 361 -2.81 -11.63 14.60
C PRO A 361 -3.13 -10.88 13.30
N THR A 362 -2.23 -10.93 12.31
CA THR A 362 -2.44 -10.24 11.03
C THR A 362 -3.58 -10.87 10.21
N ALA A 363 -3.72 -12.19 10.25
CA ALA A 363 -4.83 -12.87 9.57
C ALA A 363 -6.17 -12.57 10.25
N LEU A 364 -6.21 -12.50 11.60
CA LEU A 364 -7.39 -12.05 12.31
C LEU A 364 -7.73 -10.59 11.93
N LEU A 365 -6.75 -9.71 11.90
CA LEU A 365 -6.93 -8.31 11.51
C LEU A 365 -7.53 -8.19 10.11
N CYS A 366 -7.08 -9.02 9.16
CA CYS A 366 -7.68 -9.12 7.83
C CYS A 366 -9.15 -9.57 7.92
N ALA A 367 -9.44 -10.64 8.67
CA ALA A 367 -10.79 -11.15 8.83
C ALA A 367 -11.76 -10.12 9.44
N LEU A 368 -11.30 -9.28 10.37
CA LEU A 368 -12.13 -8.23 10.98
C LEU A 368 -12.69 -7.24 9.95
N THR A 369 -12.07 -7.11 8.78
CA THR A 369 -12.53 -6.20 7.73
C THR A 369 -13.66 -6.78 6.85
N SER A 370 -14.01 -8.06 7.01
CA SER A 370 -15.01 -8.73 6.15
C SER A 370 -15.94 -9.69 6.88
N ALA A 371 -15.45 -10.48 7.84
CA ALA A 371 -16.20 -11.53 8.51
C ALA A 371 -17.32 -10.98 9.41
N GLU A 372 -18.24 -11.87 9.80
CA GLU A 372 -19.31 -11.58 10.75
C GLU A 372 -18.90 -12.01 12.18
N LEU A 373 -18.21 -13.14 12.26
CA LEU A 373 -17.74 -13.72 13.51
C LEU A 373 -16.23 -13.98 13.45
N ALA A 374 -15.55 -13.69 14.52
CA ALA A 374 -14.14 -14.02 14.69
C ALA A 374 -13.84 -14.69 16.00
N ALA A 375 -12.84 -15.56 16.00
CA ALA A 375 -12.27 -16.14 17.20
C ALA A 375 -10.75 -16.24 17.05
N TYR A 376 -10.04 -16.30 18.17
CA TYR A 376 -8.59 -16.41 18.18
C TYR A 376 -8.09 -17.29 19.31
N ALA A 377 -6.85 -17.76 19.19
CA ALA A 377 -6.09 -18.27 20.32
C ALA A 377 -4.65 -17.73 20.25
N GLU A 378 -4.13 -17.36 21.40
CA GLU A 378 -2.70 -17.05 21.50
C GLU A 378 -1.90 -18.34 21.32
N PRO A 379 -0.86 -18.37 20.50
CA PRO A 379 -0.01 -19.54 20.34
C PRO A 379 0.70 -19.86 21.67
N GLN A 380 0.59 -21.09 22.14
CA GLN A 380 1.08 -21.51 23.49
C GLN A 380 2.59 -21.30 23.74
N ARG A 381 3.39 -21.04 22.72
CA ARG A 381 4.84 -20.81 22.79
C ARG A 381 5.27 -19.58 22.00
N SER A 382 4.36 -18.69 21.71
CA SER A 382 4.64 -17.59 20.83
C SER A 382 5.35 -16.48 21.56
N VAL A 383 6.42 -16.05 20.95
CA VAL A 383 7.04 -14.75 21.21
C VAL A 383 6.05 -13.59 21.00
N ALA A 384 4.88 -13.87 20.41
CA ALA A 384 3.83 -12.92 20.07
C ALA A 384 2.71 -12.78 21.13
N GLY A 385 2.89 -13.27 22.33
CA GLY A 385 1.86 -13.22 23.39
C GLY A 385 1.36 -11.80 23.66
N GLY A 386 0.03 -11.68 23.78
CA GLY A 386 -0.66 -10.43 24.08
C GLY A 386 -0.99 -9.53 22.89
N GLN A 387 -0.57 -9.87 21.67
CA GLN A 387 -0.86 -9.06 20.47
C GLN A 387 -2.35 -9.00 20.15
N PHE A 388 -3.05 -10.12 20.19
CA PHE A 388 -4.49 -10.16 19.95
C PHE A 388 -5.25 -9.27 20.91
N ARG A 389 -4.90 -9.36 22.19
CA ARG A 389 -5.53 -8.54 23.21
C ARG A 389 -5.33 -7.05 22.95
N SER A 390 -4.10 -6.61 22.72
CA SER A 390 -3.80 -5.21 22.46
C SER A 390 -4.50 -4.70 21.20
N MET A 391 -4.49 -5.49 20.12
CA MET A 391 -5.18 -5.17 18.87
C MET A 391 -6.70 -5.04 19.08
N LEU A 392 -7.33 -5.98 19.78
CA LEU A 392 -8.77 -5.97 19.98
C LEU A 392 -9.21 -4.83 20.92
N ILE A 393 -8.41 -4.50 21.93
CA ILE A 393 -8.65 -3.32 22.77
C ILE A 393 -8.57 -2.04 21.94
N ASP A 394 -7.58 -1.89 21.08
CA ASP A 394 -7.44 -0.72 20.22
C ASP A 394 -8.62 -0.53 19.25
N ILE A 395 -9.17 -1.63 18.74
CA ILE A 395 -10.28 -1.61 17.77
C ILE A 395 -11.63 -1.43 18.47
N PHE A 396 -11.89 -2.22 19.51
CA PHE A 396 -13.22 -2.36 20.12
C PHE A 396 -13.33 -1.75 21.53
N GLY A 397 -12.24 -1.25 22.10
CA GLY A 397 -12.17 -0.76 23.47
C GLY A 397 -12.26 -1.88 24.54
N ARG A 398 -12.22 -3.15 24.14
CA ARG A 398 -12.30 -4.31 25.03
C ARG A 398 -11.58 -5.51 24.48
N ALA A 399 -11.16 -6.41 25.38
CA ALA A 399 -10.69 -7.74 25.02
C ALA A 399 -11.86 -8.72 24.87
N PHE A 400 -11.64 -9.80 24.14
CA PHE A 400 -12.57 -10.91 23.99
C PHE A 400 -11.93 -12.19 24.56
N PRO A 401 -12.73 -13.16 25.04
CA PRO A 401 -12.20 -14.44 25.49
C PRO A 401 -11.56 -15.22 24.33
N GLU A 402 -10.42 -15.85 24.60
CA GLU A 402 -9.81 -16.78 23.66
C GLU A 402 -10.72 -17.97 23.35
N GLN A 403 -10.57 -18.52 22.15
CA GLN A 403 -11.27 -19.71 21.65
C GLN A 403 -12.81 -19.59 21.66
N LYS A 404 -13.32 -18.36 21.72
CA LYS A 404 -14.75 -18.06 21.61
C LYS A 404 -15.01 -17.10 20.47
N PHE A 405 -16.00 -17.44 19.64
CA PHE A 405 -16.45 -16.54 18.61
C PHE A 405 -17.13 -15.30 19.21
N PHE A 406 -16.80 -14.15 18.67
CA PHE A 406 -17.46 -12.87 18.97
C PHE A 406 -17.96 -12.22 17.68
N MET A 407 -19.05 -11.48 17.80
CA MET A 407 -19.57 -10.66 16.68
C MET A 407 -18.67 -9.47 16.44
N ILE A 408 -18.38 -9.22 15.19
CA ILE A 408 -17.57 -8.09 14.75
C ILE A 408 -18.46 -6.85 14.63
N ASP A 409 -18.14 -5.82 15.43
CA ASP A 409 -18.72 -4.48 15.25
C ASP A 409 -18.04 -3.81 14.04
N ARG A 410 -18.73 -3.86 12.90
CA ARG A 410 -18.23 -3.31 11.63
C ARG A 410 -18.01 -1.81 11.68
N ASP A 411 -18.82 -1.08 12.43
CA ASP A 411 -18.67 0.37 12.54
C ASP A 411 -17.41 0.71 13.35
N ALA A 412 -17.10 -0.06 14.38
CA ALA A 412 -15.85 0.09 15.12
C ALA A 412 -14.63 -0.17 14.23
N VAL A 413 -14.66 -1.26 13.45
CA VAL A 413 -13.57 -1.58 12.49
C VAL A 413 -13.42 -0.48 11.44
N THR A 414 -14.52 0.01 10.89
CA THR A 414 -14.50 1.07 9.87
C THR A 414 -13.90 2.37 10.43
N ARG A 415 -14.32 2.78 11.62
CA ARG A 415 -13.77 3.98 12.29
C ARG A 415 -12.28 3.80 12.61
N TYR A 416 -11.90 2.63 13.10
CA TYR A 416 -10.51 2.31 13.40
C TYR A 416 -9.65 2.37 12.14
N LYS A 417 -10.06 1.69 11.08
CA LYS A 417 -9.36 1.70 9.79
C LYS A 417 -9.18 3.12 9.24
N ALA A 418 -10.23 3.94 9.24
CA ALA A 418 -10.15 5.34 8.79
C ALA A 418 -9.19 6.19 9.64
N ARG A 419 -9.11 5.93 10.96
CA ARG A 419 -8.13 6.57 11.85
C ARG A 419 -6.71 6.16 11.48
N VAL A 420 -6.48 4.86 11.34
CA VAL A 420 -5.17 4.30 10.99
C VAL A 420 -4.71 4.81 9.64
N HIS A 421 -5.57 4.83 8.64
CA HIS A 421 -5.27 5.37 7.31
C HIS A 421 -4.69 6.79 7.38
N ARG A 422 -5.35 7.69 8.11
CA ARG A 422 -4.84 9.06 8.30
C ARG A 422 -3.49 9.09 9.01
N ASN A 423 -3.27 8.18 9.95
CA ASN A 423 -2.01 8.11 10.68
C ASN A 423 -0.87 7.56 9.81
N VAL A 424 -1.13 6.59 8.96
CA VAL A 424 -0.16 6.08 7.96
C VAL A 424 0.30 7.20 7.03
N GLY A 425 -0.61 8.06 6.56
CA GLY A 425 -0.26 9.25 5.79
C GLY A 425 0.69 10.20 6.54
N LYS A 426 0.52 10.36 7.86
CA LYS A 426 1.46 11.16 8.68
C LYS A 426 2.85 10.53 8.78
N VAL A 427 2.93 9.19 8.81
CA VAL A 427 4.22 8.49 8.79
C VAL A 427 4.99 8.82 7.52
N GLY A 428 4.37 8.68 6.34
CA GLY A 428 4.98 9.04 5.07
C GLY A 428 5.43 10.50 5.02
N THR A 429 4.58 11.42 5.49
CA THR A 429 4.93 12.85 5.61
C THR A 429 6.17 13.07 6.49
N ARG A 430 6.26 12.36 7.63
CA ARG A 430 7.41 12.47 8.54
C ARG A 430 8.69 11.94 7.92
N ILE A 431 8.63 10.80 7.24
CA ILE A 431 9.76 10.24 6.49
C ILE A 431 10.27 11.24 5.45
N GLY A 432 9.38 11.78 4.63
CA GLY A 432 9.74 12.77 3.62
C GLY A 432 10.34 14.05 4.21
N ALA A 433 9.83 14.52 5.37
CA ALA A 433 10.39 15.67 6.06
C ALA A 433 11.82 15.40 6.56
N ILE A 434 12.05 14.27 7.22
CA ILE A 434 13.39 13.90 7.72
C ILE A 434 14.41 13.87 6.57
N LEU A 435 14.07 13.22 5.46
CA LEU A 435 15.00 13.10 4.34
C LEU A 435 15.28 14.45 3.66
N ARG A 436 14.30 15.35 3.59
CA ARG A 436 14.52 16.72 3.09
C ARG A 436 15.42 17.53 4.02
N ASP A 437 15.21 17.45 5.34
CA ASP A 437 16.02 18.16 6.31
C ASP A 437 17.48 17.72 6.25
N ILE A 438 17.72 16.41 6.09
CA ILE A 438 19.08 15.85 5.91
C ILE A 438 19.73 16.38 4.62
N ALA A 439 18.98 16.47 3.54
CA ALA A 439 19.50 16.96 2.27
C ALA A 439 19.84 18.45 2.29
N VAL A 440 19.12 19.24 3.06
CA VAL A 440 19.41 20.68 3.21
C VAL A 440 20.65 20.89 4.10
N ALA A 441 20.91 19.95 5.03
CA ALA A 441 22.04 20.02 5.95
C ALA A 441 23.37 19.48 5.34
N ALA A 442 23.30 18.76 4.22
CA ALA A 442 24.46 18.19 3.51
C ALA A 442 24.96 19.16 2.42
#